data_25240fdfb289f168b9c8412dfdf197fb
#
_entry.id   25240fdfb289f168b9c8412dfdf197fb
#
_cell.length_a   1.000
_cell.length_b   1.000
_cell.length_c   1.000
_cell.angle_alpha   90.00
_cell.angle_beta   90.00
_cell.angle_gamma   90.00
#
_symmetry.space_group_name_H-M   'P 1'
#
loop_
_entity.id
_entity.type
_entity.pdbx_description
1 polymer ?
#
loop_
_entity_poly.entity_id
_entity_poly.type
_entity_poly.pdbx_seq_one_letter_code
_entity_poly.pdbx_strand_id
1 'polypeptide(L)'
;MDPIMQKHGATPDQKLRKAIYDPLTAGYIDKKTVTLVGSDFVLDKNSDIKRLLKNKGYTLREIPACKNWEEYQCLGAGEFFISCYPPAKYGAEMLAERLNRKHLYLPGSFDYGEIKEELRKLLQELQTGQEQENISDIKTISEELEAFCKREIIFCEAAAGHAKAIIG
;
A
#
# COMPACT_ATOMS: atom_id res chain seq x y z
N MET A 1 8.53 24.03 5.90
CA MET A 1 8.15 23.87 4.47
C MET A 1 8.28 25.24 3.82
N ASP A 2 9.06 25.36 2.77
CA ASP A 2 9.31 26.66 2.11
C ASP A 2 8.02 27.15 1.43
N PRO A 3 7.48 28.33 1.77
CA PRO A 3 6.25 28.87 1.18
C PRO A 3 6.34 29.07 -0.34
N ILE A 4 7.55 29.21 -0.88
CA ILE A 4 7.78 29.38 -2.32
C ILE A 4 7.48 28.09 -3.09
N MET A 5 7.71 26.93 -2.48
CA MET A 5 7.46 25.62 -3.10
C MET A 5 5.97 25.30 -3.27
N GLN A 6 5.10 25.87 -2.44
CA GLN A 6 3.65 25.65 -2.51
C GLN A 6 2.99 26.38 -3.71
N LYS A 7 3.62 27.41 -4.25
CA LYS A 7 3.06 28.21 -5.36
C LYS A 7 3.29 27.61 -6.75
N HIS A 8 4.11 26.58 -6.90
CA HIS A 8 4.57 26.06 -8.19
C HIS A 8 4.17 24.61 -8.49
N GLY A 9 3.16 24.06 -7.82
CA GLY A 9 2.65 22.70 -8.07
C GLY A 9 3.47 21.65 -7.31
N ALA A 10 3.65 20.47 -7.90
CA ALA A 10 4.31 19.33 -7.26
C ALA A 10 5.75 19.63 -6.84
N THR A 11 6.12 19.19 -5.63
CA THR A 11 7.48 19.35 -5.08
C THR A 11 8.52 18.58 -5.90
N PRO A 12 9.82 18.90 -5.77
CA PRO A 12 10.88 18.14 -6.45
C PRO A 12 10.85 16.64 -6.15
N ASP A 13 10.60 16.25 -4.89
CA ASP A 13 10.48 14.83 -4.51
C ASP A 13 9.28 14.15 -5.18
N GLN A 14 8.13 14.82 -5.22
CA GLN A 14 6.95 14.32 -5.94
C GLN A 14 7.22 14.14 -7.43
N LYS A 15 7.91 15.10 -8.06
CA LYS A 15 8.28 15.02 -9.48
C LYS A 15 9.27 13.90 -9.74
N LEU A 16 10.27 13.73 -8.88
CA LEU A 16 11.24 12.65 -8.98
C LEU A 16 10.55 11.28 -8.88
N ARG A 17 9.69 11.09 -7.87
CA ARG A 17 8.94 9.85 -7.69
C ARG A 17 8.02 9.56 -8.85
N LYS A 18 7.37 10.58 -9.43
CA LYS A 18 6.60 10.41 -10.66
C LYS A 18 7.50 9.95 -11.81
N ALA A 19 8.64 10.62 -12.03
CA ALA A 19 9.55 10.32 -13.14
C ALA A 19 10.09 8.88 -13.12
N ILE A 20 10.28 8.30 -11.93
CA ILE A 20 10.69 6.91 -11.76
C ILE A 20 9.66 5.94 -12.39
N TYR A 21 8.38 6.28 -12.43
CA TYR A 21 7.32 5.43 -12.96
C TYR A 21 6.85 5.82 -14.37
N ASP A 22 7.39 6.92 -14.92
CA ASP A 22 7.01 7.38 -16.28
C ASP A 22 7.36 6.35 -17.39
N PRO A 23 8.46 5.57 -17.31
CA PRO A 23 8.77 4.57 -18.32
C PRO A 23 7.85 3.34 -18.31
N LEU A 24 7.04 3.14 -17.27
CA LEU A 24 6.12 2.00 -17.21
C LEU A 24 5.02 2.15 -18.26
N THR A 25 4.73 1.07 -18.98
CA THR A 25 3.70 1.03 -20.02
C THR A 25 2.51 0.20 -19.59
N ALA A 26 1.33 0.55 -20.09
CA ALA A 26 0.14 -0.27 -19.96
C ALA A 26 0.28 -1.49 -20.90
N GLY A 27 0.70 -2.59 -20.30
CA GLY A 27 0.67 -3.89 -20.97
C GLY A 27 -0.57 -4.68 -20.59
N TYR A 28 -0.39 -5.95 -20.31
CA TYR A 28 -1.40 -6.82 -19.73
C TYR A 28 -1.68 -6.44 -18.26
N ILE A 29 -2.86 -6.86 -17.77
CA ILE A 29 -3.17 -6.80 -16.34
C ILE A 29 -2.86 -8.15 -15.74
N ASP A 30 -1.99 -8.16 -14.75
CA ASP A 30 -1.72 -9.34 -13.95
C ASP A 30 -2.69 -9.37 -12.77
N LYS A 31 -3.75 -10.18 -12.91
CA LYS A 31 -4.77 -10.31 -11.89
C LYS A 31 -4.17 -10.79 -10.57
N LYS A 32 -4.71 -10.32 -9.47
CA LYS A 32 -4.21 -10.58 -8.12
C LYS A 32 -2.77 -10.11 -7.89
N THR A 33 -2.38 -9.05 -8.59
CA THR A 33 -1.09 -8.38 -8.35
C THR A 33 -1.32 -6.91 -8.03
N VAL A 34 -0.70 -6.47 -6.96
CA VAL A 34 -0.73 -5.07 -6.49
C VAL A 34 0.67 -4.50 -6.59
N THR A 35 0.79 -3.26 -7.06
CA THR A 35 2.08 -2.57 -7.10
C THR A 35 2.14 -1.50 -6.01
N LEU A 36 3.15 -1.56 -5.15
CA LEU A 36 3.48 -0.50 -4.19
C LEU A 36 4.35 0.55 -4.89
N VAL A 37 3.83 1.77 -4.95
CA VAL A 37 4.45 2.90 -5.64
C VAL A 37 5.16 3.82 -4.64
N GLY A 38 6.42 4.14 -4.93
CA GLY A 38 7.17 5.18 -4.23
C GLY A 38 7.76 4.76 -2.88
N SER A 39 7.88 3.47 -2.63
CA SER A 39 8.66 2.95 -1.50
C SER A 39 10.15 2.89 -1.87
N ASP A 40 11.00 3.39 -0.98
CA ASP A 40 12.47 3.33 -1.13
C ASP A 40 13.07 2.02 -0.60
N PHE A 41 12.29 1.29 0.20
CA PHE A 41 12.69 0.03 0.81
C PHE A 41 11.65 -1.05 0.54
N VAL A 42 12.10 -2.30 0.50
CA VAL A 42 11.21 -3.46 0.47
C VAL A 42 10.36 -3.44 1.74
N LEU A 43 9.06 -3.52 1.57
CA LEU A 43 8.14 -3.62 2.70
C LEU A 43 8.43 -4.88 3.50
N ASP A 44 8.43 -4.78 4.84
CA ASP A 44 8.69 -5.94 5.70
C ASP A 44 7.71 -7.09 5.38
N LYS A 45 8.25 -8.32 5.38
CA LYS A 45 7.45 -9.52 5.06
C LYS A 45 6.32 -9.79 6.04
N ASN A 46 6.45 -9.26 7.27
CA ASN A 46 5.44 -9.39 8.33
C ASN A 46 4.52 -8.17 8.40
N SER A 47 4.70 -7.16 7.52
CA SER A 47 3.80 -6.02 7.48
C SER A 47 2.36 -6.45 7.22
N ASP A 48 1.41 -5.72 7.79
CA ASP A 48 -0.01 -6.02 7.70
C ASP A 48 -0.51 -6.02 6.26
N ILE A 49 -0.02 -5.09 5.45
CA ILE A 49 -0.34 -5.02 4.03
C ILE A 49 0.10 -6.31 3.32
N LYS A 50 1.35 -6.77 3.50
CA LYS A 50 1.84 -8.01 2.85
C LYS A 50 1.10 -9.25 3.35
N ARG A 51 0.83 -9.33 4.64
CA ARG A 51 0.09 -10.45 5.23
C ARG A 51 -1.33 -10.52 4.68
N LEU A 52 -2.02 -9.37 4.63
CA LEU A 52 -3.38 -9.27 4.11
C LEU A 52 -3.45 -9.67 2.64
N LEU A 53 -2.57 -9.09 1.80
CA LEU A 53 -2.49 -9.42 0.38
C LEU A 53 -2.24 -10.91 0.18
N LYS A 54 -1.28 -11.49 0.90
CA LYS A 54 -0.95 -12.92 0.83
C LYS A 54 -2.14 -13.79 1.22
N ASN A 55 -2.87 -13.44 2.28
CA ASN A 55 -4.04 -14.19 2.73
C ASN A 55 -5.17 -14.20 1.70
N LYS A 56 -5.27 -13.14 0.90
CA LYS A 56 -6.24 -13.04 -0.22
C LYS A 56 -5.69 -13.53 -1.55
N GLY A 57 -4.50 -14.11 -1.57
CA GLY A 57 -3.86 -14.65 -2.76
C GLY A 57 -3.32 -13.60 -3.72
N TYR A 58 -3.05 -12.41 -3.23
CA TYR A 58 -2.43 -11.32 -4.00
C TYR A 58 -0.92 -11.31 -3.86
N THR A 59 -0.24 -10.93 -4.93
CA THR A 59 1.20 -10.69 -4.96
C THR A 59 1.48 -9.19 -4.91
N LEU A 60 2.41 -8.77 -4.05
CA LEU A 60 2.89 -7.39 -4.00
C LEU A 60 4.15 -7.24 -4.84
N ARG A 61 4.16 -6.26 -5.75
CA ARG A 61 5.35 -5.82 -6.49
C ARG A 61 5.80 -4.46 -6.00
N GLU A 62 7.10 -4.28 -5.89
CA GLU A 62 7.72 -3.04 -5.38
C GLU A 62 9.08 -2.82 -6.06
N ILE A 63 9.44 -1.57 -6.39
CA ILE A 63 10.70 -1.24 -7.08
C ILE A 63 11.92 -1.84 -6.38
N PRO A 64 12.09 -1.71 -5.05
CA PRO A 64 13.29 -2.19 -4.38
C PRO A 64 13.47 -3.71 -4.45
N ALA A 65 12.44 -4.45 -4.84
CA ALA A 65 12.52 -5.90 -5.04
C ALA A 65 12.87 -6.30 -6.47
N CYS A 66 12.82 -5.37 -7.44
CA CYS A 66 13.14 -5.64 -8.85
C CYS A 66 14.65 -5.85 -9.04
N LYS A 67 15.02 -6.90 -9.76
CA LYS A 67 16.42 -7.27 -10.03
C LYS A 67 16.89 -6.86 -11.43
N ASN A 68 15.96 -6.62 -12.33
CA ASN A 68 16.23 -6.32 -13.74
C ASN A 68 15.13 -5.43 -14.33
N TRP A 69 15.34 -5.04 -15.60
CA TRP A 69 14.43 -4.17 -16.33
C TRP A 69 13.06 -4.80 -16.59
N GLU A 70 13.01 -6.09 -16.86
CA GLU A 70 11.78 -6.83 -17.10
C GLU A 70 10.90 -6.84 -15.87
N GLU A 71 11.45 -7.12 -14.70
CA GLU A 71 10.73 -7.06 -13.43
C GLU A 71 10.22 -5.65 -13.12
N TYR A 72 11.04 -4.63 -13.43
CA TYR A 72 10.62 -3.23 -13.30
C TYR A 72 9.44 -2.91 -14.25
N GLN A 73 9.47 -3.32 -15.51
CA GLN A 73 8.35 -3.13 -16.42
C GLN A 73 7.06 -3.84 -15.95
N CYS A 74 7.18 -4.99 -15.29
CA CYS A 74 6.06 -5.70 -14.70
C CYS A 74 5.35 -4.93 -13.57
N LEU A 75 5.94 -3.88 -13.02
CA LEU A 75 5.27 -2.99 -12.06
C LEU A 75 4.03 -2.31 -12.66
N GLY A 76 4.05 -2.02 -13.96
CA GLY A 76 2.91 -1.45 -14.68
C GLY A 76 1.74 -2.41 -14.89
N ALA A 77 1.97 -3.72 -14.69
CA ALA A 77 0.96 -4.76 -14.89
C ALA A 77 0.06 -4.98 -13.66
N GLY A 78 0.29 -4.30 -12.54
CA GLY A 78 -0.54 -4.43 -11.35
C GLY A 78 -2.02 -4.17 -11.62
N GLU A 79 -2.89 -4.95 -10.99
CA GLU A 79 -4.35 -4.78 -11.07
C GLU A 79 -4.76 -3.42 -10.51
N PHE A 80 -4.14 -3.01 -9.43
CA PHE A 80 -4.23 -1.65 -8.87
C PHE A 80 -2.92 -1.25 -8.18
N PHE A 81 -2.83 0.03 -7.85
CA PHE A 81 -1.65 0.62 -7.21
C PHE A 81 -1.96 1.04 -5.79
N ILE A 82 -0.99 0.87 -4.90
CA ILE A 82 -1.02 1.44 -3.55
C ILE A 82 0.18 2.36 -3.35
N SER A 83 0.04 3.37 -2.49
CA SER A 83 1.16 4.16 -2.01
C SER A 83 0.97 4.45 -0.52
N CYS A 84 2.07 4.43 0.23
CA CYS A 84 2.06 4.67 1.68
C CYS A 84 2.81 5.96 2.04
N TYR A 85 3.79 6.35 1.24
CA TYR A 85 4.59 7.55 1.48
C TYR A 85 3.92 8.79 0.89
N PRO A 86 3.69 9.89 1.68
CA PRO A 86 2.95 11.05 1.21
C PRO A 86 3.47 11.68 -0.10
N PRO A 87 4.79 11.89 -0.30
CA PRO A 87 5.31 12.40 -1.55
C PRO A 87 5.10 11.46 -2.75
N ALA A 88 4.94 10.15 -2.52
CA ALA A 88 4.70 9.17 -3.57
C ALA A 88 3.27 9.21 -4.11
N LYS A 89 2.32 9.72 -3.31
CA LYS A 89 0.90 9.79 -3.68
C LYS A 89 0.71 10.44 -5.05
N TYR A 90 1.33 11.59 -5.28
CA TYR A 90 1.23 12.31 -6.56
C TYR A 90 1.67 11.45 -7.77
N GLY A 91 2.83 10.79 -7.66
CA GLY A 91 3.34 9.91 -8.72
C GLY A 91 2.45 8.68 -8.93
N ALA A 92 1.91 8.13 -7.86
CA ALA A 92 1.00 6.97 -7.91
C ALA A 92 -0.34 7.32 -8.58
N GLU A 93 -0.91 8.49 -8.27
CA GLU A 93 -2.13 8.98 -8.92
C GLU A 93 -1.92 9.18 -10.43
N MET A 94 -0.83 9.84 -10.81
CA MET A 94 -0.50 10.05 -12.23
C MET A 94 -0.25 8.72 -12.98
N LEU A 95 0.41 7.76 -12.35
CA LEU A 95 0.61 6.43 -12.91
C LEU A 95 -0.73 5.71 -13.11
N ALA A 96 -1.57 5.71 -12.07
CA ALA A 96 -2.87 5.05 -12.09
C ALA A 96 -3.78 5.63 -13.18
N GLU A 97 -3.85 6.95 -13.28
CA GLU A 97 -4.61 7.64 -14.34
C GLU A 97 -4.08 7.25 -15.72
N ARG A 98 -2.78 7.33 -15.95
CA ARG A 98 -2.15 7.02 -17.25
C ARG A 98 -2.36 5.58 -17.69
N LEU A 99 -2.30 4.62 -16.73
CA LEU A 99 -2.48 3.20 -17.02
C LEU A 99 -3.94 2.73 -16.89
N ASN A 100 -4.86 3.65 -16.59
CA ASN A 100 -6.28 3.37 -16.34
C ASN A 100 -6.46 2.27 -15.27
N ARG A 101 -5.86 2.51 -14.10
CA ARG A 101 -5.91 1.63 -12.92
C ARG A 101 -6.39 2.40 -11.70
N LYS A 102 -6.88 1.68 -10.71
CA LYS A 102 -7.18 2.26 -9.40
C LYS A 102 -5.91 2.57 -8.62
N HIS A 103 -5.96 3.57 -7.78
CA HIS A 103 -4.95 3.88 -6.79
C HIS A 103 -5.58 4.00 -5.42
N LEU A 104 -4.95 3.38 -4.44
CA LEU A 104 -5.31 3.46 -3.04
C LEU A 104 -4.17 4.05 -2.23
N TYR A 105 -4.43 5.16 -1.55
CA TYR A 105 -3.47 5.80 -0.67
C TYR A 105 -3.68 5.33 0.78
N LEU A 106 -2.63 4.73 1.36
CA LEU A 106 -2.59 4.19 2.71
C LEU A 106 -1.42 4.87 3.45
N PRO A 107 -1.61 6.06 4.01
CA PRO A 107 -0.49 6.87 4.55
C PRO A 107 0.22 6.22 5.75
N GLY A 108 -0.40 5.25 6.38
CA GLY A 108 0.05 4.71 7.65
C GLY A 108 -0.18 5.70 8.80
N SER A 109 -0.45 5.18 9.97
CA SER A 109 -0.69 5.97 11.16
C SER A 109 -0.12 5.28 12.39
N PHE A 110 0.04 6.01 13.48
CA PHE A 110 0.28 5.46 14.82
C PHE A 110 -1.02 5.28 15.60
N ASP A 111 -2.15 5.73 15.05
CA ASP A 111 -3.49 5.49 15.59
C ASP A 111 -4.06 4.17 15.05
N TYR A 112 -4.39 3.25 15.96
CA TYR A 112 -4.91 1.92 15.59
C TYR A 112 -6.26 1.99 14.89
N GLY A 113 -7.09 2.97 15.21
CA GLY A 113 -8.36 3.19 14.54
C GLY A 113 -8.17 3.56 13.08
N GLU A 114 -7.23 4.45 12.80
CA GLU A 114 -6.87 4.85 11.43
C GLU A 114 -6.25 3.69 10.65
N ILE A 115 -5.31 2.93 11.25
CA ILE A 115 -4.72 1.74 10.63
C ILE A 115 -5.80 0.73 10.26
N LYS A 116 -6.76 0.49 11.16
CA LYS A 116 -7.88 -0.42 10.92
C LYS A 116 -8.74 0.03 9.73
N GLU A 117 -9.01 1.33 9.62
CA GLU A 117 -9.77 1.88 8.49
C GLU A 117 -8.99 1.78 7.16
N GLU A 118 -7.69 1.99 7.17
CA GLU A 118 -6.85 1.83 5.98
C GLU A 118 -6.83 0.37 5.50
N LEU A 119 -6.65 -0.58 6.41
CA LEU A 119 -6.69 -2.01 6.09
C LEU A 119 -8.08 -2.45 5.60
N ARG A 120 -9.16 -1.85 6.15
CA ARG A 120 -10.52 -2.10 5.68
C ARG A 120 -10.73 -1.60 4.25
N LYS A 121 -10.22 -0.41 3.90
CA LYS A 121 -10.26 0.10 2.52
C LYS A 121 -9.51 -0.83 1.57
N LEU A 122 -8.33 -1.30 1.97
CA LEU A 122 -7.58 -2.27 1.17
C LEU A 122 -8.37 -3.56 0.96
N LEU A 123 -8.98 -4.11 2.01
CA LEU A 123 -9.82 -5.31 1.92
C LEU A 123 -11.00 -5.13 0.96
N GLN A 124 -11.67 -3.98 1.00
CA GLN A 124 -12.78 -3.68 0.11
C GLN A 124 -12.34 -3.68 -1.36
N GLU A 125 -11.16 -3.12 -1.66
CA GLU A 125 -10.62 -3.16 -3.04
C GLU A 125 -10.29 -4.58 -3.49
N LEU A 126 -9.71 -5.39 -2.61
CA LEU A 126 -9.38 -6.79 -2.92
C LEU A 126 -10.62 -7.64 -3.21
N GLN A 127 -11.78 -7.27 -2.65
CA GLN A 127 -13.04 -7.97 -2.88
C GLN A 127 -13.77 -7.50 -4.13
N THR A 128 -13.66 -6.22 -4.46
CA THR A 128 -14.29 -5.66 -5.68
C THR A 128 -13.70 -6.27 -6.95
N GLY A 129 -12.47 -6.77 -6.88
CA GLY A 129 -11.81 -7.52 -7.96
C GLY A 129 -12.25 -8.99 -8.08
N GLN A 130 -13.00 -9.50 -7.13
CA GLN A 130 -13.62 -10.84 -7.18
C GLN A 130 -15.12 -10.66 -7.37
N GLU A 131 -15.67 -11.23 -8.44
CA GLU A 131 -17.11 -11.20 -8.74
C GLU A 131 -17.94 -11.52 -7.51
N GLN A 132 -18.88 -10.65 -7.22
CA GLN A 132 -19.95 -10.70 -6.21
C GLN A 132 -20.07 -12.03 -5.45
N GLU A 133 -19.34 -12.17 -4.36
CA GLU A 133 -19.66 -13.14 -3.32
C GLU A 133 -20.23 -12.40 -2.09
N ASN A 134 -21.42 -12.80 -1.80
CA ASN A 134 -22.37 -12.54 -0.73
C ASN A 134 -21.97 -11.68 0.49
N ILE A 135 -22.95 -10.89 0.94
CA ILE A 135 -23.01 -10.06 2.18
C ILE A 135 -22.56 -10.80 3.47
N SER A 136 -22.60 -12.16 3.50
CA SER A 136 -22.03 -12.98 4.57
C SER A 136 -20.53 -12.80 4.76
N ASP A 137 -19.78 -12.49 3.70
CA ASP A 137 -18.33 -12.36 3.74
C ASP A 137 -17.86 -11.07 4.41
N ILE A 138 -18.68 -10.00 4.38
CA ILE A 138 -18.37 -8.73 5.06
C ILE A 138 -18.26 -8.93 6.57
N LYS A 139 -19.09 -9.80 7.14
CA LYS A 139 -19.06 -10.12 8.57
C LYS A 139 -17.81 -10.91 8.93
N THR A 140 -17.47 -11.92 8.13
CA THR A 140 -16.27 -12.74 8.28
C THR A 140 -15.00 -11.89 8.18
N ILE A 141 -14.96 -10.92 7.27
CA ILE A 141 -13.84 -10.01 7.09
C ILE A 141 -13.67 -9.06 8.25
N SER A 142 -14.78 -8.54 8.80
CA SER A 142 -14.72 -7.70 10.00
C SER A 142 -14.16 -8.50 11.19
N GLU A 143 -14.54 -9.75 11.34
CA GLU A 143 -14.03 -10.65 12.39
C GLU A 143 -12.55 -11.01 12.18
N GLU A 144 -12.13 -11.29 10.95
CA GLU A 144 -10.72 -11.52 10.60
C GLU A 144 -9.87 -10.27 10.86
N LEU A 145 -10.37 -9.09 10.49
CA LEU A 145 -9.69 -7.82 10.72
C LEU A 145 -9.58 -7.52 12.22
N GLU A 146 -10.62 -7.77 13.00
CA GLU A 146 -10.59 -7.60 14.46
C GLU A 146 -9.62 -8.57 15.14
N ALA A 147 -9.60 -9.83 14.72
CA ALA A 147 -8.65 -10.82 15.23
C ALA A 147 -7.20 -10.48 14.85
N PHE A 148 -7.00 -9.86 13.69
CA PHE A 148 -5.72 -9.39 13.22
C PHE A 148 -5.23 -8.18 14.03
N CYS A 149 -6.06 -7.15 14.16
CA CYS A 149 -5.74 -5.93 14.93
C CYS A 149 -5.51 -6.23 16.41
N LYS A 150 -6.26 -7.15 17.02
CA LYS A 150 -6.04 -7.56 18.43
C LYS A 150 -4.66 -8.16 18.65
N ARG A 151 -4.14 -8.95 17.73
CA ARG A 151 -2.79 -9.53 17.85
C ARG A 151 -1.70 -8.45 17.78
N GLU A 152 -1.82 -7.49 16.90
CA GLU A 152 -0.82 -6.42 16.75
C GLU A 152 -0.86 -5.43 17.91
N ILE A 153 -2.05 -5.14 18.44
CA ILE A 153 -2.20 -4.33 19.67
C ILE A 153 -1.44 -4.99 20.84
N ILE A 154 -1.60 -6.29 21.03
CA ILE A 154 -0.88 -7.02 22.09
C ILE A 154 0.64 -6.93 21.89
N PHE A 155 1.12 -7.03 20.65
CA PHE A 155 2.54 -6.90 20.35
C PHE A 155 3.07 -5.49 20.62
N CYS A 156 2.32 -4.44 20.24
CA CYS A 156 2.69 -3.04 20.49
C CYS A 156 2.65 -2.71 21.98
N GLU A 157 1.68 -3.20 22.72
CA GLU A 157 1.62 -3.05 24.19
C GLU A 157 2.80 -3.75 24.88
N ALA A 158 3.18 -4.93 24.43
CA ALA A 158 4.36 -5.64 24.93
C ALA A 158 5.65 -4.87 24.62
N ALA A 159 5.79 -4.32 23.40
CA ALA A 159 6.94 -3.51 23.02
C ALA A 159 7.00 -2.19 23.80
N ALA A 160 5.87 -1.52 24.02
CA ALA A 160 5.78 -0.31 24.84
C ALA A 160 6.09 -0.59 26.33
N GLY A 161 5.67 -1.74 26.84
CA GLY A 161 6.03 -2.22 28.18
C GLY A 161 7.54 -2.43 28.34
N HIS A 162 8.19 -3.01 27.33
CA HIS A 162 9.65 -3.19 27.31
C HIS A 162 10.40 -1.85 27.25
N ALA A 163 9.93 -0.91 26.43
CA ALA A 163 10.52 0.43 26.35
C ALA A 163 10.43 1.18 27.69
N LYS A 164 9.30 1.09 28.38
CA LYS A 164 9.15 1.65 29.73
C LYS A 164 10.09 1.02 30.76
N ALA A 165 10.34 -0.29 30.66
CA ALA A 165 11.28 -0.98 31.56
C ALA A 165 12.76 -0.63 31.30
N ILE A 166 13.10 -0.14 30.09
CA ILE A 166 14.47 0.29 29.73
C ILE A 166 14.72 1.76 30.13
N ILE A 167 13.69 2.59 30.21
CA ILE A 167 13.79 4.03 30.50
C ILE A 167 13.57 4.34 32.00
N GLY A 168 13.02 3.43 32.76
CA GLY A 168 12.86 3.51 34.23
C GLY A 168 14.04 2.92 34.96
#